data_46036ce1671023191544f5f28ef209f2
#
_entry.id   46036ce1671023191544f5f28ef209f2
#
_cell.length_a   1.000
_cell.length_b   1.000
_cell.length_c   1.000
_cell.angle_alpha   90.00
_cell.angle_beta   90.00
_cell.angle_gamma   90.00
#
_symmetry.space_group_name_H-M   'P 1'
#
loop_
_entity.id
_entity.type
_entity.pdbx_description
1 polymer ?
#
loop_
_entity_poly.entity_id
_entity_poly.type
_entity_poly.pdbx_seq_one_letter_code
_entity_poly.pdbx_strand_id
1 'polypeptide(L)'
;MNDTWGYKSKDNNWKSTKEIIQTLIDIVSKGGNYLLNVGPTSEGLVPQPSIERLAEVGKWMKINGEAIYGTTASPFSYLPWGRCTQKGNKLYLHVFDWPEDGKIALPVLNKISRAYQLSDPKKTLKVEKSKSKSTIILTGNAPDKIASVVVVELNSAPEVLPLPSAGKRATASSEKEGTSAKNLFNGNPKDKWQPTTEDKDKWVEVDLGEETAIGAFSIVEPWHPWDNKGQKIEIQFKSGDKWAVAFAVTTNGTGHTASFKPVSARYFRLKIVEAKDPTLNEWILFRAD
;
A
#
# COMPACT_ATOMS: atom_id res chain seq x y z
N MET A 1 -10.98 -17.08 11.94
CA MET A 1 -10.32 -15.97 12.67
C MET A 1 -9.08 -16.40 13.45
N ASN A 2 -8.71 -17.67 13.41
CA ASN A 2 -7.49 -18.29 13.93
C ASN A 2 -6.71 -18.96 12.79
N ASP A 3 -5.80 -19.92 13.05
CA ASP A 3 -4.94 -20.52 12.02
C ASP A 3 -5.67 -21.55 11.12
N THR A 4 -6.80 -22.08 11.57
CA THR A 4 -7.54 -23.14 10.85
C THR A 4 -8.93 -22.69 10.43
N TRP A 5 -9.45 -23.27 9.34
CA TRP A 5 -10.81 -23.01 8.86
C TRP A 5 -11.88 -23.59 9.79
N GLY A 6 -11.65 -24.82 10.29
CA GLY A 6 -12.52 -25.47 11.26
C GLY A 6 -12.13 -25.13 12.69
N TYR A 7 -13.03 -25.43 13.63
CA TYR A 7 -12.71 -25.32 15.06
C TYR A 7 -11.59 -26.31 15.47
N LYS A 8 -10.65 -25.80 16.24
CA LYS A 8 -9.58 -26.58 16.83
C LYS A 8 -9.37 -26.10 18.27
N SER A 9 -9.69 -26.94 19.25
CA SER A 9 -9.71 -26.59 20.68
C SER A 9 -8.37 -26.08 21.23
N LYS A 10 -7.24 -26.49 20.60
CA LYS A 10 -5.88 -26.08 21.02
C LYS A 10 -5.33 -24.90 20.22
N ASP A 11 -6.09 -24.37 19.25
CA ASP A 11 -5.67 -23.20 18.45
C ASP A 11 -6.17 -21.92 19.13
N ASN A 12 -5.27 -21.26 19.84
CA ASN A 12 -5.51 -20.00 20.54
C ASN A 12 -4.90 -18.78 19.84
N ASN A 13 -4.42 -18.95 18.59
CA ASN A 13 -3.83 -17.88 17.81
C ASN A 13 -4.91 -17.06 17.09
N TRP A 14 -5.66 -16.28 17.86
CA TRP A 14 -6.75 -15.45 17.34
C TRP A 14 -6.22 -14.14 16.75
N LYS A 15 -6.65 -13.81 15.51
CA LYS A 15 -6.43 -12.50 14.93
C LYS A 15 -6.98 -11.41 15.85
N SER A 16 -6.23 -10.35 16.05
CA SER A 16 -6.69 -9.19 16.80
C SER A 16 -7.79 -8.43 16.05
N THR A 17 -8.63 -7.69 16.77
CA THR A 17 -9.62 -6.77 16.17
C THR A 17 -8.95 -5.79 15.20
N LYS A 18 -7.75 -5.31 15.54
CA LYS A 18 -6.95 -4.43 14.68
C LYS A 18 -6.61 -5.11 13.35
N GLU A 19 -6.10 -6.34 13.37
CA GLU A 19 -5.79 -7.10 12.16
C GLU A 19 -7.03 -7.33 11.30
N ILE A 20 -8.16 -7.69 11.91
CA ILE A 20 -9.41 -7.94 11.18
C ILE A 20 -9.90 -6.67 10.47
N ILE A 21 -9.95 -5.53 11.16
CA ILE A 21 -10.41 -4.26 10.60
C ILE A 21 -9.43 -3.76 9.53
N GLN A 22 -8.13 -3.76 9.80
CA GLN A 22 -7.14 -3.29 8.82
C GLN A 22 -7.06 -4.19 7.59
N THR A 23 -7.23 -5.52 7.75
CA THR A 23 -7.34 -6.46 6.62
C THR A 23 -8.60 -6.21 5.79
N LEU A 24 -9.75 -5.98 6.43
CA LEU A 24 -10.99 -5.61 5.73
C LEU A 24 -10.78 -4.34 4.89
N ILE A 25 -10.23 -3.30 5.49
CA ILE A 25 -9.96 -2.03 4.81
C ILE A 25 -8.96 -2.23 3.65
N ASP A 26 -7.88 -2.97 3.87
CA ASP A 26 -6.88 -3.23 2.84
C ASP A 26 -7.49 -3.95 1.62
N ILE A 27 -8.29 -4.99 1.85
CA ILE A 27 -8.96 -5.75 0.79
C ILE A 27 -9.96 -4.88 0.03
N VAL A 28 -10.85 -4.15 0.74
CA VAL A 28 -11.87 -3.30 0.11
C VAL A 28 -11.23 -2.13 -0.64
N SER A 29 -10.14 -1.56 -0.12
CA SER A 29 -9.39 -0.49 -0.80
C SER A 29 -8.76 -0.93 -2.13
N LYS A 30 -8.62 -2.22 -2.35
CA LYS A 30 -8.16 -2.85 -3.59
C LYS A 30 -9.29 -3.40 -4.46
N GLY A 31 -10.56 -3.20 -4.06
CA GLY A 31 -11.74 -3.68 -4.77
C GLY A 31 -12.04 -5.16 -4.55
N GLY A 32 -11.43 -5.79 -3.54
CA GLY A 32 -11.64 -7.19 -3.20
C GLY A 32 -12.78 -7.43 -2.21
N ASN A 33 -13.12 -8.70 -2.01
CA ASN A 33 -14.09 -9.16 -1.01
C ASN A 33 -13.37 -9.91 0.12
N TYR A 34 -13.71 -9.58 1.37
CA TYR A 34 -13.14 -10.23 2.54
C TYR A 34 -14.01 -11.37 3.03
N LEU A 35 -13.48 -12.60 2.98
CA LEU A 35 -14.09 -13.77 3.60
C LEU A 35 -13.47 -13.99 4.99
N LEU A 36 -14.21 -13.62 6.05
CA LEU A 36 -13.79 -13.85 7.42
C LEU A 36 -14.46 -15.11 7.96
N ASN A 37 -13.70 -16.19 8.10
CA ASN A 37 -14.20 -17.47 8.56
C ASN A 37 -14.32 -17.56 10.09
N VAL A 38 -15.41 -18.18 10.56
CA VAL A 38 -15.64 -18.55 11.95
C VAL A 38 -15.88 -20.07 12.01
N GLY A 39 -15.07 -20.79 12.79
CA GLY A 39 -15.25 -22.23 13.02
C GLY A 39 -16.09 -22.47 14.27
N PRO A 40 -17.35 -22.94 14.18
CA PRO A 40 -18.16 -23.30 15.34
C PRO A 40 -17.62 -24.56 16.02
N THR A 41 -17.89 -24.69 17.32
CA THR A 41 -17.56 -25.92 18.11
C THR A 41 -18.39 -27.12 17.62
N SER A 42 -18.14 -28.31 18.15
CA SER A 42 -18.91 -29.53 17.87
C SER A 42 -20.38 -29.38 18.24
N GLU A 43 -20.69 -28.53 19.22
CA GLU A 43 -22.06 -28.21 19.66
C GLU A 43 -22.73 -27.11 18.79
N GLY A 44 -22.05 -26.61 17.75
CA GLY A 44 -22.55 -25.55 16.89
C GLY A 44 -22.42 -24.13 17.48
N LEU A 45 -21.69 -23.95 18.56
CA LEU A 45 -21.51 -22.66 19.22
C LEU A 45 -20.35 -21.87 18.60
N VAL A 46 -20.53 -20.55 18.43
CA VAL A 46 -19.43 -19.66 18.04
C VAL A 46 -18.51 -19.46 19.24
N PRO A 47 -17.20 -19.71 19.10
CA PRO A 47 -16.24 -19.52 20.18
C PRO A 47 -16.24 -18.10 20.74
N GLN A 48 -16.17 -17.97 22.05
CA GLN A 48 -16.20 -16.68 22.76
C GLN A 48 -15.21 -15.65 22.23
N PRO A 49 -13.94 -16.00 21.91
CA PRO A 49 -12.99 -15.06 21.30
C PRO A 49 -13.43 -14.52 19.93
N SER A 50 -14.20 -15.28 19.17
CA SER A 50 -14.77 -14.80 17.91
C SER A 50 -15.90 -13.81 18.14
N ILE A 51 -16.78 -14.08 19.11
CA ILE A 51 -17.91 -13.20 19.48
C ILE A 51 -17.39 -11.82 19.91
N GLU A 52 -16.39 -11.79 20.78
CA GLU A 52 -15.78 -10.56 21.30
C GLU A 52 -15.21 -9.71 20.16
N ARG A 53 -14.41 -10.30 19.27
CA ARG A 53 -13.79 -9.61 18.15
C ARG A 53 -14.82 -9.09 17.15
N LEU A 54 -15.83 -9.90 16.83
CA LEU A 54 -16.91 -9.47 15.92
C LEU A 54 -17.75 -8.35 16.55
N ALA A 55 -17.95 -8.37 17.87
CA ALA A 55 -18.63 -7.28 18.55
C ALA A 55 -17.85 -5.95 18.47
N GLU A 56 -16.53 -6.00 18.63
CA GLU A 56 -15.65 -4.82 18.46
C GLU A 56 -15.63 -4.34 17.00
N VAL A 57 -15.49 -5.25 16.03
CA VAL A 57 -15.60 -4.93 14.60
C VAL A 57 -16.95 -4.27 14.31
N GLY A 58 -18.03 -4.81 14.87
CA GLY A 58 -19.38 -4.25 14.75
C GLY A 58 -19.50 -2.81 15.30
N LYS A 59 -18.83 -2.50 16.42
CA LYS A 59 -18.77 -1.13 16.97
C LYS A 59 -18.06 -0.17 16.00
N TRP A 60 -16.91 -0.60 15.44
CA TRP A 60 -16.19 0.20 14.46
C TRP A 60 -17.03 0.42 13.18
N MET A 61 -17.68 -0.64 12.68
CA MET A 61 -18.54 -0.59 11.49
C MET A 61 -19.77 0.31 11.67
N LYS A 62 -20.34 0.42 12.88
CA LYS A 62 -21.46 1.35 13.14
C LYS A 62 -21.09 2.81 12.86
N ILE A 63 -19.84 3.19 13.10
CA ILE A 63 -19.34 4.56 12.88
C ILE A 63 -18.83 4.71 11.45
N ASN A 64 -18.07 3.72 10.96
CA ASN A 64 -17.25 3.83 9.77
C ASN A 64 -17.78 3.03 8.56
N GLY A 65 -18.92 2.36 8.68
CA GLY A 65 -19.46 1.48 7.63
C GLY A 65 -19.73 2.18 6.30
N GLU A 66 -20.04 3.49 6.30
CA GLU A 66 -20.16 4.28 5.07
C GLU A 66 -18.90 4.24 4.21
N ALA A 67 -17.74 4.16 4.86
CA ALA A 67 -16.44 4.09 4.20
C ALA A 67 -16.08 2.69 3.65
N ILE A 68 -16.93 1.70 3.91
CA ILE A 68 -16.76 0.31 3.46
C ILE A 68 -17.87 -0.10 2.49
N TYR A 69 -19.14 0.10 2.89
CA TYR A 69 -20.28 -0.39 2.10
C TYR A 69 -20.52 0.44 0.84
N GLY A 70 -20.57 -0.24 -0.31
CA GLY A 70 -20.86 0.37 -1.60
C GLY A 70 -19.74 1.30 -2.10
N THR A 71 -18.54 1.12 -1.58
CA THR A 71 -17.34 1.79 -2.07
C THR A 71 -16.65 0.98 -3.17
N THR A 72 -15.79 1.63 -3.93
CA THR A 72 -14.90 1.05 -4.93
C THR A 72 -13.45 1.14 -4.49
N ALA A 73 -12.54 0.52 -5.26
CA ALA A 73 -11.10 0.57 -5.01
C ALA A 73 -10.56 2.01 -4.91
N SER A 74 -9.46 2.14 -4.19
CA SER A 74 -8.68 3.37 -4.08
C SER A 74 -8.21 3.87 -5.46
N PRO A 75 -8.29 5.18 -5.74
CA PRO A 75 -7.62 5.76 -6.90
C PRO A 75 -6.11 5.90 -6.71
N PHE A 76 -5.60 5.68 -5.49
CA PHE A 76 -4.19 5.78 -5.15
C PHE A 76 -3.57 4.40 -5.04
N SER A 77 -2.42 4.20 -5.65
CA SER A 77 -1.66 2.95 -5.55
C SER A 77 -0.99 2.77 -4.18
N TYR A 78 -0.65 3.87 -3.52
CA TYR A 78 -0.01 3.87 -2.21
C TYR A 78 -0.32 5.14 -1.42
N LEU A 79 -0.52 4.99 -0.11
CA LEU A 79 -0.64 6.06 0.87
C LEU A 79 0.16 5.64 2.12
N PRO A 80 1.16 6.43 2.55
CA PRO A 80 2.09 6.01 3.63
C PRO A 80 1.41 5.86 4.99
N TRP A 81 0.32 6.58 5.23
CA TRP A 81 -0.40 6.65 6.49
C TRP A 81 -1.63 5.72 6.57
N GLY A 82 -1.97 4.98 5.49
CA GLY A 82 -3.14 4.10 5.52
C GLY A 82 -3.66 3.66 4.16
N ARG A 83 -4.97 3.70 4.00
CA ARG A 83 -5.68 3.25 2.79
C ARG A 83 -6.77 4.25 2.41
N CYS A 84 -7.30 4.08 1.19
CA CYS A 84 -8.43 4.87 0.70
C CYS A 84 -9.48 3.96 0.08
N THR A 85 -10.75 4.29 0.26
CA THR A 85 -11.87 3.77 -0.53
C THR A 85 -12.59 4.95 -1.18
N GLN A 86 -13.35 4.69 -2.25
CA GLN A 86 -14.00 5.73 -3.04
C GLN A 86 -15.50 5.45 -3.20
N LYS A 87 -16.32 6.52 -3.18
CA LYS A 87 -17.75 6.45 -3.55
C LYS A 87 -18.12 7.71 -4.33
N GLY A 88 -18.22 7.59 -5.66
CA GLY A 88 -18.40 8.76 -6.51
C GLY A 88 -17.24 9.76 -6.34
N ASN A 89 -17.57 11.00 -5.98
CA ASN A 89 -16.59 12.07 -5.73
C ASN A 89 -16.11 12.14 -4.27
N LYS A 90 -16.48 11.17 -3.44
CA LYS A 90 -16.01 11.07 -2.05
C LYS A 90 -14.87 10.07 -1.93
N LEU A 91 -13.84 10.47 -1.21
CA LEU A 91 -12.72 9.64 -0.79
C LEU A 91 -12.81 9.43 0.71
N TYR A 92 -12.72 8.17 1.16
CA TYR A 92 -12.64 7.81 2.57
C TYR A 92 -11.22 7.38 2.88
N LEU A 93 -10.52 8.24 3.62
CA LEU A 93 -9.13 8.04 3.99
C LEU A 93 -9.07 7.30 5.33
N HIS A 94 -8.70 6.03 5.30
CA HIS A 94 -8.52 5.19 6.48
C HIS A 94 -7.11 5.37 7.03
N VAL A 95 -6.97 6.20 8.05
CA VAL A 95 -5.68 6.56 8.66
C VAL A 95 -5.33 5.53 9.72
N PHE A 96 -4.33 4.68 9.44
CA PHE A 96 -3.81 3.66 10.35
C PHE A 96 -2.78 4.25 11.31
N ASP A 97 -1.91 5.09 10.74
CA ASP A 97 -0.85 5.78 11.46
C ASP A 97 -1.17 7.26 11.50
N TRP A 98 -1.70 7.71 12.65
CA TRP A 98 -2.06 9.11 12.84
C TRP A 98 -0.78 9.95 12.92
N PRO A 99 -0.56 10.90 12.01
CA PRO A 99 0.69 11.62 11.93
C PRO A 99 0.87 12.58 13.11
N GLU A 100 2.07 12.58 13.68
CA GLU A 100 2.43 13.44 14.83
C GLU A 100 2.34 14.93 14.50
N ASP A 101 2.67 15.30 13.26
CA ASP A 101 2.58 16.68 12.77
C ASP A 101 1.14 17.10 12.40
N GLY A 102 0.17 16.20 12.55
CA GLY A 102 -1.23 16.43 12.24
C GLY A 102 -1.51 16.69 10.76
N LYS A 103 -0.69 16.17 9.84
CA LYS A 103 -0.85 16.43 8.41
C LYS A 103 -0.93 15.13 7.61
N ILE A 104 -1.90 15.04 6.71
CA ILE A 104 -1.93 13.99 5.70
C ILE A 104 -1.89 14.59 4.30
N ALA A 105 -0.93 14.17 3.52
CA ALA A 105 -0.82 14.54 2.12
C ALA A 105 -1.67 13.61 1.27
N LEU A 106 -2.38 14.17 0.31
CA LEU A 106 -3.24 13.46 -0.63
C LEU A 106 -2.84 13.88 -2.06
N PRO A 107 -2.30 12.95 -2.88
CA PRO A 107 -1.82 13.25 -4.23
C PRO A 107 -2.98 13.37 -5.23
N VAL A 108 -3.92 14.29 -4.96
CA VAL A 108 -5.10 14.56 -5.78
C VAL A 108 -5.00 15.95 -6.43
N LEU A 109 -5.30 16.01 -7.73
CA LEU A 109 -5.26 17.26 -8.51
C LEU A 109 -6.55 18.08 -8.38
N ASN A 110 -7.66 17.43 -8.06
CA ASN A 110 -8.95 18.09 -7.89
C ASN A 110 -8.94 19.14 -6.75
N LYS A 111 -9.87 20.08 -6.86
CA LYS A 111 -10.24 20.92 -5.72
C LYS A 111 -11.02 20.09 -4.71
N ILE A 112 -10.58 20.09 -3.47
CA ILE A 112 -11.32 19.56 -2.33
C ILE A 112 -12.35 20.62 -1.92
N SER A 113 -13.63 20.24 -1.96
CA SER A 113 -14.73 21.11 -1.54
C SER A 113 -14.93 21.06 -0.02
N ARG A 114 -14.69 19.90 0.58
CA ARG A 114 -14.84 19.69 2.02
C ARG A 114 -13.99 18.53 2.50
N ALA A 115 -13.46 18.62 3.72
CA ALA A 115 -12.81 17.52 4.43
C ALA A 115 -13.31 17.51 5.89
N TYR A 116 -13.56 16.31 6.45
CA TYR A 116 -14.05 16.13 7.83
C TYR A 116 -13.74 14.72 8.34
N GLN A 117 -13.77 14.54 9.67
CA GLN A 117 -13.71 13.21 10.27
C GLN A 117 -15.09 12.55 10.19
N LEU A 118 -15.17 11.29 9.76
CA LEU A 118 -16.45 10.60 9.62
C LEU A 118 -17.17 10.46 10.97
N SER A 119 -16.44 10.33 12.06
CA SER A 119 -16.98 10.31 13.43
C SER A 119 -17.57 11.64 13.92
N ASP A 120 -17.20 12.77 13.29
CA ASP A 120 -17.74 14.10 13.56
C ASP A 120 -17.90 14.91 12.26
N PRO A 121 -18.96 14.64 11.47
CA PRO A 121 -19.15 15.27 10.16
C PRO A 121 -19.42 16.80 10.24
N LYS A 122 -19.72 17.31 11.40
CA LYS A 122 -19.98 18.77 11.58
C LYS A 122 -18.68 19.57 11.61
N LYS A 123 -17.58 18.96 12.02
CA LYS A 123 -16.29 19.62 12.16
C LYS A 123 -15.48 19.53 10.86
N THR A 124 -15.43 20.61 10.10
CA THR A 124 -14.64 20.70 8.87
C THR A 124 -13.15 20.82 9.20
N LEU A 125 -12.33 20.09 8.45
CA LEU A 125 -10.87 20.15 8.50
C LEU A 125 -10.34 21.17 7.50
N LYS A 126 -9.25 21.86 7.86
CA LYS A 126 -8.54 22.77 6.95
C LYS A 126 -7.83 21.97 5.87
N VAL A 127 -7.89 22.46 4.64
CA VAL A 127 -7.17 21.90 3.49
C VAL A 127 -6.26 22.95 2.90
N GLU A 128 -4.99 22.61 2.72
CA GLU A 128 -4.00 23.42 2.03
C GLU A 128 -3.69 22.79 0.67
N LYS A 129 -3.80 23.56 -0.41
CA LYS A 129 -3.57 23.10 -1.79
C LYS A 129 -2.22 23.57 -2.29
N SER A 130 -1.44 22.64 -2.87
CA SER A 130 -0.25 22.94 -3.66
C SER A 130 -0.47 22.53 -5.12
N LYS A 131 0.54 22.70 -5.99
CA LYS A 131 0.45 22.29 -7.41
C LYS A 131 0.25 20.80 -7.59
N SER A 132 0.82 19.97 -6.73
CA SER A 132 0.88 18.51 -6.89
C SER A 132 0.08 17.73 -5.88
N LYS A 133 -0.35 18.37 -4.77
CA LYS A 133 -1.05 17.67 -3.68
C LYS A 133 -1.97 18.59 -2.89
N SER A 134 -2.86 17.99 -2.14
CA SER A 134 -3.64 18.65 -1.09
C SER A 134 -3.19 18.12 0.27
N THR A 135 -2.96 19.01 1.24
CA THR A 135 -2.63 18.62 2.61
C THR A 135 -3.82 18.87 3.50
N ILE A 136 -4.30 17.83 4.19
CA ILE A 136 -5.41 17.93 5.13
C ILE A 136 -4.80 18.09 6.53
N ILE A 137 -5.22 19.13 7.24
CA ILE A 137 -4.76 19.42 8.59
C ILE A 137 -5.70 18.72 9.57
N LEU A 138 -5.21 17.69 10.20
CA LEU A 138 -5.91 16.95 11.24
C LEU A 138 -5.92 17.73 12.55
N THR A 139 -6.95 17.56 13.35
CA THR A 139 -7.07 18.24 14.65
C THR A 139 -7.25 17.23 15.78
N GLY A 140 -6.47 17.39 16.84
CA GLY A 140 -6.52 16.52 18.01
C GLY A 140 -5.92 15.13 17.77
N ASN A 141 -6.26 14.23 18.67
CA ASN A 141 -5.82 12.83 18.62
C ASN A 141 -6.66 12.02 17.63
N ALA A 142 -6.16 10.84 17.26
CA ALA A 142 -6.91 9.89 16.46
C ALA A 142 -8.26 9.55 17.10
N PRO A 143 -9.39 9.74 16.41
CA PRO A 143 -10.72 9.36 16.91
C PRO A 143 -10.85 7.88 17.21
N ASP A 144 -10.15 7.05 16.44
CA ASP A 144 -10.08 5.60 16.62
C ASP A 144 -8.62 5.13 16.54
N LYS A 145 -8.23 4.23 17.44
CA LYS A 145 -6.85 3.72 17.53
C LYS A 145 -6.50 2.66 16.49
N ILE A 146 -7.52 2.08 15.84
CA ILE A 146 -7.35 1.03 14.84
C ILE A 146 -7.28 1.63 13.43
N ALA A 147 -8.28 2.46 13.10
CA ALA A 147 -8.37 3.16 11.83
C ALA A 147 -9.37 4.31 11.94
N SER A 148 -8.87 5.53 11.96
CA SER A 148 -9.70 6.74 11.89
C SER A 148 -10.06 7.03 10.43
N VAL A 149 -11.29 7.48 10.17
CA VAL A 149 -11.73 7.79 8.80
C VAL A 149 -11.89 9.29 8.60
N VAL A 150 -11.16 9.83 7.62
CA VAL A 150 -11.31 11.20 7.12
C VAL A 150 -12.00 11.16 5.77
N VAL A 151 -13.08 11.91 5.63
CA VAL A 151 -13.83 12.04 4.38
C VAL A 151 -13.35 13.26 3.62
N VAL A 152 -13.12 13.10 2.32
CA VAL A 152 -12.78 14.18 1.41
C VAL A 152 -13.78 14.21 0.28
N GLU A 153 -14.46 15.33 0.11
CA GLU A 153 -15.40 15.58 -0.98
C GLU A 153 -14.71 16.39 -2.07
N LEU A 154 -14.71 15.84 -3.30
CA LEU A 154 -14.12 16.46 -4.47
C LEU A 154 -15.21 17.15 -5.32
N ASN A 155 -14.81 18.10 -6.14
CA ASN A 155 -15.72 18.75 -7.09
C ASN A 155 -16.01 17.93 -8.36
N SER A 156 -15.22 16.89 -8.62
CA SER A 156 -15.34 15.97 -9.76
C SER A 156 -14.76 14.59 -9.41
N ALA A 157 -14.83 13.63 -10.33
CA ALA A 157 -14.17 12.33 -10.15
C ALA A 157 -12.68 12.52 -9.83
N PRO A 158 -12.09 11.65 -8.97
CA PRO A 158 -10.69 11.80 -8.55
C PRO A 158 -9.71 11.81 -9.72
N GLU A 159 -8.88 12.84 -9.78
CA GLU A 159 -7.74 12.95 -10.69
C GLU A 159 -6.46 12.84 -9.87
N VAL A 160 -5.70 11.76 -10.06
CA VAL A 160 -4.48 11.49 -9.31
C VAL A 160 -3.24 11.73 -10.17
N LEU A 161 -2.14 12.11 -9.54
CA LEU A 161 -0.87 12.22 -10.23
C LEU A 161 -0.42 10.84 -10.72
N PRO A 162 0.02 10.71 -11.98
CA PRO A 162 0.65 9.49 -12.46
C PRO A 162 1.84 9.10 -11.59
N LEU A 163 2.03 7.80 -11.41
CA LEU A 163 3.21 7.29 -10.73
C LEU A 163 4.47 7.70 -11.49
N PRO A 164 5.53 8.15 -10.80
CA PRO A 164 6.73 8.67 -11.47
C PRO A 164 7.45 7.61 -12.33
N SER A 165 7.35 6.33 -11.97
CA SER A 165 7.96 5.22 -12.70
C SER A 165 7.06 4.57 -13.76
N ALA A 166 5.74 4.84 -13.78
CA ALA A 166 4.81 4.19 -14.68
C ALA A 166 5.12 4.46 -16.16
N GLY A 167 5.29 3.40 -16.97
CA GLY A 167 5.57 3.47 -18.39
C GLY A 167 6.93 4.10 -18.75
N LYS A 168 7.83 4.26 -17.78
CA LYS A 168 9.14 4.88 -18.00
C LYS A 168 10.13 3.90 -18.66
N ARG A 169 11.15 4.49 -19.30
CA ARG A 169 12.23 3.71 -19.90
C ARG A 169 13.05 3.01 -18.83
N ALA A 170 13.26 1.73 -19.01
CA ALA A 170 14.08 0.92 -18.11
C ALA A 170 15.12 0.11 -18.88
N THR A 171 16.24 -0.18 -18.21
CA THR A 171 17.31 -1.06 -18.64
C THR A 171 17.65 -2.02 -17.51
N ALA A 172 18.26 -3.14 -17.83
CA ALA A 172 18.72 -4.11 -16.84
C ALA A 172 20.14 -4.59 -17.14
N SER A 173 20.77 -5.17 -16.13
CA SER A 173 22.07 -5.85 -16.26
C SER A 173 22.00 -7.00 -17.27
N SER A 174 20.90 -7.75 -17.25
CA SER A 174 20.58 -8.81 -18.19
C SER A 174 19.08 -9.08 -18.20
N GLU A 175 18.59 -9.76 -19.25
CA GLU A 175 17.19 -10.16 -19.39
C GLU A 175 17.12 -11.61 -19.89
N LYS A 176 16.42 -12.46 -19.17
CA LYS A 176 16.12 -13.81 -19.62
C LYS A 176 15.12 -13.77 -20.76
N GLU A 177 15.23 -14.67 -21.72
CA GLU A 177 14.30 -14.76 -22.85
C GLU A 177 12.83 -14.76 -22.39
N GLY A 178 12.00 -13.94 -23.04
CA GLY A 178 10.58 -13.75 -22.70
C GLY A 178 10.33 -12.83 -21.51
N THR A 179 11.37 -12.20 -20.95
CA THR A 179 11.25 -11.21 -19.84
C THR A 179 11.91 -9.90 -20.23
N SER A 180 11.50 -8.78 -19.58
CA SER A 180 12.11 -7.49 -19.86
C SER A 180 11.98 -6.53 -18.66
N ALA A 181 12.98 -5.67 -18.47
CA ALA A 181 12.97 -4.61 -17.45
C ALA A 181 11.75 -3.68 -17.57
N LYS A 182 11.30 -3.38 -18.78
CA LYS A 182 10.11 -2.55 -19.04
C LYS A 182 8.83 -3.12 -18.42
N ASN A 183 8.76 -4.44 -18.23
CA ASN A 183 7.60 -5.13 -17.65
C ASN A 183 7.36 -4.69 -16.21
N LEU A 184 8.39 -4.27 -15.48
CA LEU A 184 8.26 -3.79 -14.10
C LEU A 184 7.51 -2.46 -13.97
N PHE A 185 7.21 -1.77 -15.09
CA PHE A 185 6.63 -0.43 -15.12
C PHE A 185 5.38 -0.31 -15.98
N ASN A 186 4.83 -1.44 -16.45
CA ASN A 186 3.69 -1.47 -17.37
C ASN A 186 2.32 -1.60 -16.65
N GLY A 187 2.30 -1.81 -15.33
CA GLY A 187 1.09 -2.00 -14.54
C GLY A 187 0.41 -3.36 -14.73
N ASN A 188 1.11 -4.33 -15.32
CA ASN A 188 0.61 -5.69 -15.49
C ASN A 188 1.38 -6.68 -14.60
N PRO A 189 0.86 -7.07 -13.44
CA PRO A 189 1.57 -7.95 -12.51
C PRO A 189 1.71 -9.40 -13.00
N LYS A 190 1.24 -9.73 -14.20
CA LYS A 190 1.47 -11.05 -14.85
C LYS A 190 2.78 -11.07 -15.63
N ASP A 191 3.25 -9.92 -16.08
CA ASP A 191 4.54 -9.79 -16.74
C ASP A 191 5.66 -9.78 -15.70
N LYS A 192 6.89 -10.01 -16.13
CA LYS A 192 8.02 -10.09 -15.21
C LYS A 192 9.33 -9.66 -15.86
N TRP A 193 10.29 -9.33 -15.02
CA TRP A 193 11.70 -9.32 -15.32
C TRP A 193 12.42 -10.41 -14.55
N GLN A 194 13.36 -11.07 -15.21
CA GLN A 194 14.24 -12.08 -14.64
C GLN A 194 15.63 -11.91 -15.26
N PRO A 195 16.71 -11.79 -14.49
CA PRO A 195 18.07 -11.76 -15.02
C PRO A 195 18.45 -13.14 -15.56
N THR A 196 19.48 -13.21 -16.39
CA THR A 196 20.09 -14.49 -16.79
C THR A 196 20.78 -15.16 -15.61
N THR A 197 21.00 -16.48 -15.69
CA THR A 197 21.64 -17.26 -14.62
C THR A 197 23.12 -16.88 -14.42
N GLU A 198 23.77 -16.43 -15.48
CA GLU A 198 25.19 -16.04 -15.50
C GLU A 198 25.42 -14.63 -14.91
N ASP A 199 24.35 -13.84 -14.78
CA ASP A 199 24.45 -12.48 -14.26
C ASP A 199 24.82 -12.49 -12.77
N LYS A 200 25.98 -11.91 -12.47
CA LYS A 200 26.52 -11.79 -11.10
C LYS A 200 26.17 -10.46 -10.43
N ASP A 201 25.80 -9.44 -11.20
CA ASP A 201 25.47 -8.10 -10.69
C ASP A 201 24.08 -7.66 -11.17
N LYS A 202 23.04 -8.25 -10.62
CA LYS A 202 21.64 -8.17 -11.04
C LYS A 202 21.01 -6.84 -10.67
N TRP A 203 20.58 -6.07 -11.66
CA TRP A 203 19.92 -4.78 -11.41
C TRP A 203 18.96 -4.41 -12.54
N VAL A 204 17.98 -3.57 -12.19
CA VAL A 204 17.12 -2.83 -13.11
C VAL A 204 17.24 -1.34 -12.81
N GLU A 205 17.39 -0.53 -13.84
CA GLU A 205 17.46 0.93 -13.78
C GLU A 205 16.26 1.55 -14.49
N VAL A 206 15.66 2.58 -13.90
CA VAL A 206 14.58 3.37 -14.49
C VAL A 206 15.01 4.82 -14.66
N ASP A 207 14.75 5.39 -15.84
CA ASP A 207 14.90 6.81 -16.13
C ASP A 207 13.56 7.52 -15.94
N LEU A 208 13.40 8.31 -14.90
CA LEU A 208 12.17 9.07 -14.63
C LEU A 208 11.95 10.25 -15.62
N GLY A 209 12.99 10.57 -16.44
CA GLY A 209 12.98 11.67 -17.42
C GLY A 209 13.38 13.02 -16.82
N GLU A 210 13.10 13.24 -15.56
CA GLU A 210 13.45 14.45 -14.81
C GLU A 210 13.87 14.12 -13.38
N GLU A 211 14.54 15.02 -12.72
CA GLU A 211 14.86 14.89 -11.30
C GLU A 211 13.57 14.90 -10.49
N THR A 212 13.32 13.84 -9.73
CA THR A 212 12.10 13.64 -8.97
C THR A 212 12.44 13.21 -7.54
N ALA A 213 11.79 13.84 -6.56
CA ALA A 213 11.91 13.44 -5.16
C ALA A 213 11.09 12.15 -4.93
N ILE A 214 11.75 11.06 -4.56
CA ILE A 214 11.17 9.77 -4.23
C ILE A 214 11.35 9.49 -2.75
N GLY A 215 10.28 9.04 -2.08
CA GLY A 215 10.28 8.74 -0.63
C GLY A 215 9.72 7.37 -0.27
N ALA A 216 9.24 6.60 -1.26
CA ALA A 216 8.75 5.23 -1.03
C ALA A 216 8.82 4.40 -2.31
N PHE A 217 8.75 3.08 -2.14
CA PHE A 217 8.66 2.12 -3.24
C PHE A 217 7.75 0.96 -2.90
N SER A 218 7.29 0.26 -3.94
CA SER A 218 6.66 -1.05 -3.85
C SER A 218 7.26 -1.98 -4.90
N ILE A 219 7.47 -3.21 -4.52
CA ILE A 219 7.79 -4.30 -5.44
C ILE A 219 6.76 -5.40 -5.32
N VAL A 220 6.49 -6.08 -6.42
CA VAL A 220 5.67 -7.30 -6.46
C VAL A 220 6.57 -8.43 -6.93
N GLU A 221 6.59 -9.50 -6.16
CA GLU A 221 7.30 -10.75 -6.46
C GLU A 221 6.31 -11.84 -6.89
N PRO A 222 6.71 -12.82 -7.69
CA PRO A 222 5.85 -13.95 -8.02
C PRO A 222 5.43 -14.68 -6.74
N TRP A 223 4.13 -14.90 -6.60
CA TRP A 223 3.63 -15.66 -5.45
C TRP A 223 3.95 -17.14 -5.59
N HIS A 224 4.70 -17.68 -4.63
CA HIS A 224 5.01 -19.10 -4.52
C HIS A 224 4.46 -19.65 -3.19
N PRO A 225 3.36 -20.44 -3.21
CA PRO A 225 2.69 -20.86 -1.97
C PRO A 225 3.53 -21.76 -1.06
N TRP A 226 4.60 -22.37 -1.59
CA TRP A 226 5.40 -23.35 -0.87
C TRP A 226 6.87 -22.96 -0.65
N ASP A 227 7.34 -21.86 -1.23
CA ASP A 227 8.75 -21.43 -1.16
C ASP A 227 8.86 -19.90 -1.20
N ASN A 228 8.35 -19.23 -0.16
CA ASN A 228 8.45 -17.79 -0.01
C ASN A 228 9.86 -17.39 0.41
N LYS A 229 10.82 -17.57 -0.48
CA LYS A 229 12.19 -17.07 -0.27
C LYS A 229 12.26 -15.65 -0.74
N GLY A 230 12.34 -14.75 0.23
CA GLY A 230 12.56 -13.34 -0.03
C GLY A 230 13.90 -13.08 -0.73
N GLN A 231 13.97 -11.92 -1.36
CA GLN A 231 15.17 -11.42 -2.03
C GLN A 231 15.77 -10.29 -1.19
N LYS A 232 17.09 -10.25 -1.04
CA LYS A 232 17.79 -9.11 -0.48
C LYS A 232 18.02 -8.09 -1.58
N ILE A 233 17.42 -6.92 -1.45
CA ILE A 233 17.44 -5.87 -2.46
C ILE A 233 17.95 -4.55 -1.88
N GLU A 234 18.46 -3.71 -2.78
CA GLU A 234 18.75 -2.32 -2.53
C GLU A 234 18.01 -1.43 -3.52
N ILE A 235 17.39 -0.38 -3.05
CA ILE A 235 16.92 0.74 -3.86
C ILE A 235 18.01 1.79 -3.85
N GLN A 236 18.57 2.07 -5.02
CA GLN A 236 19.67 2.98 -5.22
C GLN A 236 19.19 4.17 -6.07
N PHE A 237 19.87 5.32 -5.92
CA PHE A 237 19.68 6.51 -6.74
C PHE A 237 21.01 7.03 -7.26
N LYS A 238 21.00 7.66 -8.43
CA LYS A 238 22.21 8.21 -9.04
C LYS A 238 22.48 9.61 -8.48
N SER A 239 23.62 9.77 -7.84
CA SER A 239 24.13 11.04 -7.31
C SER A 239 25.45 11.38 -8.01
N GLY A 240 25.40 12.33 -8.95
CA GLY A 240 26.51 12.53 -9.89
C GLY A 240 26.75 11.26 -10.72
N ASP A 241 28.01 10.79 -10.74
CA ASP A 241 28.39 9.56 -11.46
C ASP A 241 28.30 8.28 -10.61
N LYS A 242 27.90 8.38 -9.35
CA LYS A 242 27.86 7.25 -8.41
C LYS A 242 26.45 6.83 -8.05
N TRP A 243 26.31 5.56 -7.69
CA TRP A 243 25.08 5.01 -7.10
C TRP A 243 25.19 5.05 -5.57
N ALA A 244 24.16 5.59 -4.92
CA ALA A 244 24.02 5.61 -3.47
C ALA A 244 22.79 4.80 -3.06
N VAL A 245 22.86 4.11 -1.94
CA VAL A 245 21.74 3.31 -1.41
C VAL A 245 20.78 4.23 -0.66
N ALA A 246 19.51 4.26 -1.10
CA ALA A 246 18.41 4.93 -0.41
C ALA A 246 17.75 4.00 0.62
N PHE A 247 17.62 2.70 0.29
CA PHE A 247 16.97 1.71 1.14
C PHE A 247 17.49 0.30 0.83
N ALA A 248 17.55 -0.56 1.86
CA ALA A 248 17.91 -1.97 1.72
C ALA A 248 16.97 -2.83 2.59
N VAL A 249 16.54 -3.97 2.05
CA VAL A 249 15.63 -4.88 2.74
C VAL A 249 15.75 -6.32 2.21
N THR A 250 15.39 -7.29 3.05
CA THR A 250 15.05 -8.65 2.59
C THR A 250 13.52 -8.76 2.54
N THR A 251 12.99 -9.09 1.37
CA THR A 251 11.54 -9.21 1.15
C THR A 251 11.00 -10.50 1.77
N ASN A 252 9.70 -10.70 1.71
CA ASN A 252 9.04 -11.92 2.21
C ASN A 252 8.69 -12.93 1.08
N GLY A 253 9.11 -12.66 -0.17
CA GLY A 253 8.81 -13.50 -1.33
C GLY A 253 7.44 -13.31 -1.96
N THR A 254 6.68 -12.29 -1.52
CA THR A 254 5.39 -11.90 -2.15
C THR A 254 5.40 -10.45 -2.63
N GLY A 255 6.34 -9.67 -2.13
CA GLY A 255 6.52 -8.26 -2.40
C GLY A 255 6.85 -7.48 -1.14
N HIS A 256 7.18 -6.22 -1.31
CA HIS A 256 7.52 -5.33 -0.20
C HIS A 256 7.16 -3.88 -0.55
N THR A 257 6.58 -3.18 0.41
CA THR A 257 6.32 -1.74 0.30
C THR A 257 6.89 -1.04 1.51
N ALA A 258 7.69 0.00 1.30
CA ALA A 258 8.30 0.77 2.39
C ALA A 258 8.52 2.23 2.00
N SER A 259 8.54 3.10 3.02
CA SER A 259 8.99 4.48 2.93
C SER A 259 10.45 4.58 3.34
N PHE A 260 11.15 5.59 2.82
CA PHE A 260 12.52 5.92 3.20
C PHE A 260 12.73 7.45 3.19
N LYS A 261 13.86 7.91 3.73
CA LYS A 261 14.19 9.34 3.69
C LYS A 261 14.21 9.82 2.23
N PRO A 262 13.43 10.84 1.87
CA PRO A 262 13.34 11.31 0.49
C PRO A 262 14.69 11.61 -0.15
N VAL A 263 14.85 11.19 -1.39
CA VAL A 263 16.02 11.49 -2.23
C VAL A 263 15.55 12.00 -3.59
N SER A 264 16.25 12.99 -4.15
CA SER A 264 15.96 13.56 -5.46
C SER A 264 16.97 13.03 -6.48
N ALA A 265 16.47 12.39 -7.53
CA ALA A 265 17.28 11.92 -8.65
C ALA A 265 16.42 11.71 -9.90
N ARG A 266 17.05 11.67 -11.07
CA ARG A 266 16.41 11.24 -12.33
C ARG A 266 16.47 9.73 -12.50
N TYR A 267 17.56 9.06 -12.06
CA TYR A 267 17.77 7.64 -12.24
C TYR A 267 17.70 6.91 -10.92
N PHE A 268 16.92 5.83 -10.89
CA PHE A 268 16.84 4.91 -9.76
C PHE A 268 17.19 3.51 -10.23
N ARG A 269 17.80 2.73 -9.34
CA ARG A 269 18.17 1.33 -9.60
C ARG A 269 17.68 0.44 -8.47
N LEU A 270 17.06 -0.67 -8.83
CA LEU A 270 16.83 -1.79 -7.93
C LEU A 270 17.95 -2.80 -8.19
N LYS A 271 18.73 -3.09 -7.16
CA LYS A 271 19.79 -4.10 -7.20
C LYS A 271 19.39 -5.31 -6.37
N ILE A 272 19.47 -6.51 -6.93
CA ILE A 272 19.29 -7.75 -6.19
C ILE A 272 20.67 -8.18 -5.67
N VAL A 273 20.84 -8.11 -4.35
CA VAL A 273 22.10 -8.43 -3.66
C VAL A 273 22.20 -9.95 -3.46
N GLU A 274 21.08 -10.56 -3.08
CA GLU A 274 20.99 -12.00 -2.83
C GLU A 274 19.58 -12.51 -3.14
N ALA A 275 19.47 -13.54 -3.94
CA ALA A 275 18.23 -14.25 -4.24
C ALA A 275 18.53 -15.65 -4.75
N LYS A 276 17.67 -16.62 -4.43
CA LYS A 276 17.74 -17.98 -4.99
C LYS A 276 17.19 -18.02 -6.41
N ASP A 277 16.05 -17.34 -6.63
CA ASP A 277 15.39 -17.22 -7.94
C ASP A 277 14.97 -15.76 -8.14
N PRO A 278 15.89 -14.92 -8.66
CA PRO A 278 15.65 -13.48 -8.80
C PRO A 278 14.59 -13.21 -9.87
N THR A 279 13.39 -12.83 -9.42
CA THR A 279 12.27 -12.52 -10.31
C THR A 279 11.42 -11.39 -9.69
N LEU A 280 11.03 -10.43 -10.51
CA LEU A 280 10.13 -9.33 -10.11
C LEU A 280 9.02 -9.17 -11.15
N ASN A 281 7.81 -8.84 -10.69
CA ASN A 281 6.66 -8.54 -11.55
C ASN A 281 6.43 -7.04 -11.68
N GLU A 282 6.56 -6.26 -10.61
CA GLU A 282 6.38 -4.82 -10.61
C GLU A 282 7.39 -4.14 -9.69
N TRP A 283 7.84 -2.95 -10.10
CA TRP A 283 8.59 -2.04 -9.27
C TRP A 283 8.03 -0.61 -9.41
N ILE A 284 7.45 -0.12 -8.36
CA ILE A 284 6.74 1.16 -8.32
C ILE A 284 7.51 2.12 -7.42
N LEU A 285 7.75 3.33 -7.88
CA LEU A 285 8.30 4.43 -7.11
C LEU A 285 7.21 5.45 -6.79
N PHE A 286 7.23 5.99 -5.57
CA PHE A 286 6.28 7.00 -5.10
C PHE A 286 6.99 8.30 -4.79
N ARG A 287 6.39 9.42 -5.20
CA ARG A 287 6.92 10.75 -4.89
C ARG A 287 7.01 10.94 -3.38
N ALA A 288 8.04 11.63 -2.95
CA ALA A 288 8.10 12.17 -1.61
C ALA A 288 7.08 13.31 -1.47
N ASP A 289 6.43 13.34 -0.33
CA ASP A 289 5.50 14.40 0.04
C ASP A 289 6.20 15.61 0.68
#